data_f7ce7acbb6290f3f1069bb18f1ac40ec
#
_entry.id   f7ce7acbb6290f3f1069bb18f1ac40ec
#
_cell.length_a   1.000
_cell.length_b   1.000
_cell.length_c   1.000
_cell.angle_alpha   90.00
_cell.angle_beta   90.00
_cell.angle_gamma   90.00
#
_symmetry.space_group_name_H-M   'P 1'
#
loop_
_entity.id
_entity.type
_entity.pdbx_description
1 polymer ?
#
loop_
_entity_poly.entity_id
_entity_poly.type
_entity_poly.pdbx_seq_one_letter_code
_entity_poly.pdbx_strand_id
1 'polypeptide(L)'
;MYNASSAILRSLGDSRTPLYALILSSVLNVVFDLLFVVVFKTGVVGAAVATVIAQIISAIYCIIHMVRHRRQLNLEGINFQTTKRAIKRIFQTGIPSALESCLISLGTMSVQRLVNSFGAMTMAGYTAAVKIDSIAIAPIVSVGSALSVFSGQNIGANQMDRIKKGMYQTLASLIGICIVIAAGIVLFRNQLLGLSLIHISEPTRP
;
A
#
# COMPACT_ATOMS: atom_id res chain seq x y z
N MET A 1 1.59 12.49 -4.62
CA MET A 1 1.15 12.62 -6.03
C MET A 1 1.03 11.26 -6.72
N TYR A 2 2.03 10.38 -6.67
CA TYR A 2 1.97 9.03 -7.27
C TYR A 2 0.69 8.25 -6.88
N ASN A 3 0.33 8.18 -5.60
CA ASN A 3 -0.85 7.45 -5.13
C ASN A 3 -2.16 7.95 -5.76
N ALA A 4 -2.30 9.27 -5.92
CA ALA A 4 -3.49 9.85 -6.55
C ALA A 4 -3.57 9.51 -8.05
N SER A 5 -2.47 9.68 -8.79
CA SER A 5 -2.40 9.32 -10.21
C SER A 5 -2.64 7.83 -10.45
N SER A 6 -2.06 6.97 -9.60
CA SER A 6 -2.26 5.53 -9.61
C SER A 6 -3.72 5.14 -9.32
N ALA A 7 -4.37 5.79 -8.36
CA ALA A 7 -5.78 5.54 -8.05
C ALA A 7 -6.70 5.94 -9.21
N ILE A 8 -6.44 7.07 -9.87
CA ILE A 8 -7.18 7.53 -11.05
C ILE A 8 -7.04 6.50 -12.19
N LEU A 9 -5.83 6.06 -12.52
CA LEU A 9 -5.60 5.07 -13.59
C LEU A 9 -6.32 3.76 -13.30
N ARG A 10 -6.24 3.26 -12.05
CA ARG A 10 -6.98 2.04 -11.65
C ARG A 10 -8.49 2.20 -11.77
N SER A 11 -9.04 3.36 -11.41
CA SER A 11 -10.48 3.64 -11.54
C SER A 11 -10.92 3.67 -13.00
N LEU A 12 -10.04 4.05 -13.92
CA LEU A 12 -10.26 4.04 -15.37
C LEU A 12 -10.06 2.64 -16.00
N GLY A 13 -9.69 1.62 -15.20
CA GLY A 13 -9.48 0.25 -15.66
C GLY A 13 -8.04 -0.07 -16.06
N ASP A 14 -7.13 0.90 -16.02
CA ASP A 14 -5.71 0.67 -16.27
C ASP A 14 -4.98 0.33 -14.97
N SER A 15 -4.79 -0.96 -14.71
CA SER A 15 -4.01 -1.46 -13.58
C SER A 15 -2.55 -1.75 -13.93
N ARG A 16 -2.20 -1.80 -15.22
CA ARG A 16 -0.85 -2.14 -15.67
C ARG A 16 0.11 -0.96 -15.53
N THR A 17 -0.31 0.21 -15.94
CA THR A 17 0.54 1.42 -15.83
C THR A 17 0.95 1.74 -14.40
N PRO A 18 0.06 1.74 -13.39
CA PRO A 18 0.47 1.88 -12.00
C PRO A 18 1.43 0.80 -11.51
N LEU A 19 1.30 -0.44 -12.00
CA LEU A 19 2.23 -1.52 -11.66
C LEU A 19 3.63 -1.24 -12.22
N TYR A 20 3.74 -0.87 -13.49
CA TYR A 20 5.04 -0.50 -14.08
C TYR A 20 5.66 0.71 -13.39
N ALA A 21 4.86 1.71 -13.04
CA ALA A 21 5.32 2.86 -12.28
C ALA A 21 5.84 2.47 -10.89
N LEU A 22 5.22 1.50 -10.22
CA LEU A 22 5.66 0.97 -8.94
C LEU A 22 7.00 0.24 -9.06
N ILE A 23 7.13 -0.64 -10.05
CA ILE A 23 8.38 -1.36 -10.32
C ILE A 23 9.51 -0.37 -10.63
N LEU A 24 9.26 0.62 -11.50
CA LEU A 24 10.21 1.67 -11.81
C LEU A 24 10.63 2.44 -10.56
N SER A 25 9.66 2.83 -9.71
CA SER A 25 9.94 3.52 -8.45
C SER A 25 10.82 2.70 -7.52
N SER A 26 10.52 1.40 -7.39
CA SER A 26 11.30 0.51 -6.52
C SER A 26 12.73 0.34 -6.99
N VAL A 27 12.93 0.14 -8.30
CA VAL A 27 14.28 0.02 -8.88
C VAL A 27 15.06 1.34 -8.73
N LEU A 28 14.45 2.46 -9.07
CA LEU A 28 15.08 3.77 -8.92
C LEU A 28 15.39 4.10 -7.46
N ASN A 29 14.50 3.74 -6.54
CA ASN A 29 14.74 3.94 -5.11
C ASN A 29 16.00 3.20 -4.66
N VAL A 30 16.12 1.91 -4.98
CA VAL A 30 17.31 1.11 -4.64
C VAL A 30 18.59 1.72 -5.25
N VAL A 31 18.55 2.10 -6.53
CA VAL A 31 19.70 2.69 -7.22
C VAL A 31 20.10 4.02 -6.56
N PHE A 32 19.14 4.90 -6.29
CA PHE A 32 19.43 6.20 -5.66
C PHE A 32 19.82 6.04 -4.19
N ASP A 33 19.28 5.07 -3.46
CA ASP A 33 19.71 4.78 -2.10
C ASP A 33 21.18 4.36 -2.09
N LEU A 34 21.59 3.46 -2.96
CA LEU A 34 23.00 3.07 -3.08
C LEU A 34 23.88 4.26 -3.47
N LEU A 35 23.43 5.09 -4.41
CA LEU A 35 24.18 6.26 -4.86
C LEU A 35 24.34 7.29 -3.73
N PHE A 36 23.25 7.69 -3.07
CA PHE A 36 23.31 8.75 -2.07
C PHE A 36 23.90 8.27 -0.73
N VAL A 37 23.57 7.06 -0.31
CA VAL A 37 24.03 6.55 1.00
C VAL A 37 25.46 6.01 0.90
N VAL A 38 25.77 5.22 -0.13
CA VAL A 38 27.08 4.55 -0.24
C VAL A 38 28.11 5.47 -0.90
N VAL A 39 27.79 6.07 -2.05
CA VAL A 39 28.76 6.88 -2.82
C VAL A 39 28.89 8.29 -2.22
N PHE A 40 27.78 9.00 -2.03
CA PHE A 40 27.80 10.36 -1.49
C PHE A 40 27.84 10.42 0.04
N LYS A 41 27.69 9.30 0.75
CA LYS A 41 27.76 9.19 2.21
C LYS A 41 26.81 10.14 2.96
N THR A 42 25.66 10.44 2.36
CA THR A 42 24.69 11.40 2.92
C THR A 42 23.80 10.81 4.02
N GLY A 43 23.96 9.50 4.32
CA GLY A 43 23.23 8.83 5.41
C GLY A 43 21.70 8.84 5.20
N VAL A 44 20.98 9.08 6.29
CA VAL A 44 19.50 9.02 6.31
C VAL A 44 18.87 10.08 5.40
N VAL A 45 19.47 11.25 5.28
CA VAL A 45 18.97 12.32 4.39
C VAL A 45 19.00 11.88 2.93
N GLY A 46 20.09 11.18 2.52
CA GLY A 46 20.18 10.62 1.16
C GLY A 46 19.10 9.63 0.83
N ALA A 47 18.78 8.71 1.75
CA ALA A 47 17.71 7.76 1.58
C ALA A 47 16.31 8.45 1.45
N ALA A 48 16.07 9.48 2.26
CA ALA A 48 14.84 10.26 2.15
C ALA A 48 14.72 10.97 0.79
N VAL A 49 15.78 11.59 0.32
CA VAL A 49 15.83 12.27 -0.99
C VAL A 49 15.65 11.26 -2.13
N ALA A 50 16.31 10.10 -2.08
CA ALA A 50 16.17 9.02 -3.05
C ALA A 50 14.71 8.57 -3.20
N THR A 51 14.04 8.35 -2.07
CA THR A 51 12.62 7.96 -2.05
C THR A 51 11.72 9.04 -2.69
N VAL A 52 11.94 10.30 -2.37
CA VAL A 52 11.16 11.41 -2.95
C VAL A 52 11.36 11.51 -4.46
N ILE A 53 12.60 11.43 -4.94
CA ILE A 53 12.92 11.49 -6.37
C ILE A 53 12.28 10.32 -7.11
N ALA A 54 12.42 9.09 -6.61
CA ALA A 54 11.81 7.90 -7.21
C ALA A 54 10.28 8.03 -7.31
N GLN A 55 9.61 8.55 -6.28
CA GLN A 55 8.18 8.79 -6.30
C GLN A 55 7.75 9.91 -7.26
N ILE A 56 8.54 10.97 -7.38
CA ILE A 56 8.26 12.05 -8.34
C ILE A 56 8.35 11.51 -9.77
N ILE A 57 9.40 10.77 -10.11
CA ILE A 57 9.57 10.16 -11.44
C ILE A 57 8.38 9.26 -11.76
N SER A 58 7.97 8.42 -10.83
CA SER A 58 6.81 7.53 -11.03
C SER A 58 5.49 8.27 -11.17
N ALA A 59 5.30 9.37 -10.45
CA ALA A 59 4.13 10.24 -10.61
C ALA A 59 4.11 10.88 -12.00
N ILE A 60 5.24 11.39 -12.46
CA ILE A 60 5.40 11.99 -13.80
C ILE A 60 5.10 10.93 -14.87
N TYR A 61 5.64 9.71 -14.73
CA TYR A 61 5.36 8.60 -15.64
C TYR A 61 3.84 8.31 -15.75
N CYS A 62 3.14 8.20 -14.63
CA CYS A 62 1.68 8.01 -14.62
C CYS A 62 0.93 9.16 -15.29
N ILE A 63 1.33 10.40 -15.02
CA ILE A 63 0.70 11.59 -15.61
C ILE A 63 0.93 11.65 -17.13
N ILE A 64 2.16 11.43 -17.59
CA ILE A 64 2.49 11.39 -19.01
C ILE A 64 1.68 10.30 -19.72
N HIS A 65 1.59 9.10 -19.13
CA HIS A 65 0.79 8.03 -19.68
C HIS A 65 -0.68 8.41 -19.80
N MET A 66 -1.25 9.01 -18.76
CA MET A 66 -2.63 9.46 -18.74
C MET A 66 -2.91 10.52 -19.81
N VAL A 67 -2.01 11.49 -20.00
CA VAL A 67 -2.15 12.55 -21.01
C VAL A 67 -1.99 11.98 -22.42
N ARG A 68 -1.04 11.07 -22.63
CA ARG A 68 -0.74 10.51 -23.96
C ARG A 68 -1.82 9.54 -24.44
N HIS A 69 -2.44 8.79 -23.51
CA HIS A 69 -3.49 7.81 -23.83
C HIS A 69 -4.90 8.29 -23.45
N ARG A 70 -5.11 9.61 -23.38
CA ARG A 70 -6.39 10.22 -22.99
C ARG A 70 -7.58 9.73 -23.82
N ARG A 71 -7.39 9.40 -25.11
CA ARG A 71 -8.43 8.81 -25.97
C ARG A 71 -8.83 7.41 -25.50
N GLN A 72 -7.86 6.55 -25.25
CA GLN A 72 -8.09 5.18 -24.82
C GLN A 72 -8.71 5.11 -23.41
N LEU A 73 -8.42 6.11 -22.58
CA LEU A 73 -8.93 6.25 -21.23
C LEU A 73 -10.27 7.02 -21.18
N ASN A 74 -10.88 7.32 -22.35
CA ASN A 74 -12.12 8.11 -22.47
C ASN A 74 -12.08 9.47 -21.72
N LEU A 75 -10.90 10.10 -21.68
CA LEU A 75 -10.70 11.40 -21.04
C LEU A 75 -10.95 12.58 -22.01
N GLU A 76 -11.36 12.31 -23.26
CA GLU A 76 -11.73 13.34 -24.22
C GLU A 76 -13.09 13.93 -23.82
N GLY A 77 -13.11 15.24 -23.63
CA GLY A 77 -14.33 15.97 -23.22
C GLY A 77 -14.52 16.14 -21.72
N ILE A 78 -13.58 15.67 -20.90
CA ILE A 78 -13.58 16.05 -19.48
C ILE A 78 -13.21 17.52 -19.38
N ASN A 79 -14.23 18.36 -19.26
CA ASN A 79 -14.04 19.72 -18.79
C ASN A 79 -13.52 19.65 -17.36
N PHE A 80 -12.33 20.20 -17.11
CA PHE A 80 -11.75 20.32 -15.76
C PHE A 80 -12.57 21.20 -14.80
N GLN A 81 -13.79 21.53 -15.15
CA GLN A 81 -14.72 22.16 -14.24
C GLN A 81 -15.16 21.15 -13.19
N THR A 82 -14.38 21.13 -12.11
CA THR A 82 -14.69 20.29 -10.95
C THR A 82 -16.05 20.71 -10.39
N THR A 83 -17.06 19.90 -10.61
CA THR A 83 -18.42 20.18 -10.12
C THR A 83 -18.40 20.18 -8.60
N LYS A 84 -18.97 21.21 -7.96
CA LYS A 84 -19.13 21.30 -6.49
C LYS A 84 -19.66 19.98 -5.88
N ARG A 85 -20.53 19.28 -6.64
CA ARG A 85 -21.07 17.96 -6.25
C ARG A 85 -19.99 16.88 -6.15
N ALA A 86 -19.01 16.85 -7.07
CA ALA A 86 -17.91 15.90 -7.03
C ALA A 86 -17.00 16.17 -5.84
N ILE A 87 -16.65 17.44 -5.59
CA ILE A 87 -15.88 17.83 -4.41
C ILE A 87 -16.59 17.39 -3.13
N LYS A 88 -17.89 17.69 -3.01
CA LYS A 88 -18.67 17.28 -1.82
C LYS A 88 -18.63 15.78 -1.60
N ARG A 89 -18.75 14.95 -2.65
CA ARG A 89 -18.66 13.49 -2.55
C ARG A 89 -17.29 13.02 -2.11
N ILE A 90 -16.21 13.62 -2.64
CA ILE A 90 -14.84 13.29 -2.23
C ILE A 90 -14.66 13.57 -0.74
N PHE A 91 -15.10 14.72 -0.24
CA PHE A 91 -15.01 15.03 1.19
C PHE A 91 -15.90 14.13 2.04
N GLN A 92 -17.12 13.83 1.61
CA GLN A 92 -18.03 12.95 2.34
C GLN A 92 -17.50 11.53 2.51
N THR A 93 -16.71 11.04 1.56
CA THR A 93 -16.09 9.71 1.63
C THR A 93 -14.70 9.78 2.25
N GLY A 94 -13.92 10.79 1.91
CA GLY A 94 -12.54 10.93 2.34
C GLY A 94 -12.37 11.28 3.81
N ILE A 95 -13.23 12.15 4.38
CA ILE A 95 -13.14 12.54 5.80
C ILE A 95 -13.38 11.34 6.73
N PRO A 96 -14.44 10.53 6.57
CA PRO A 96 -14.61 9.33 7.40
C PRO A 96 -13.44 8.35 7.29
N SER A 97 -12.94 8.10 6.07
CA SER A 97 -11.79 7.21 5.87
C SER A 97 -10.49 7.75 6.49
N ALA A 98 -10.30 9.06 6.46
CA ALA A 98 -9.17 9.70 7.12
C ALA A 98 -9.27 9.58 8.64
N LEU A 99 -10.45 9.82 9.22
CA LEU A 99 -10.70 9.65 10.65
C LEU A 99 -10.48 8.19 11.09
N GLU A 100 -10.98 7.22 10.34
CA GLU A 100 -10.73 5.80 10.57
C GLU A 100 -9.23 5.51 10.63
N SER A 101 -8.47 5.96 9.63
CA SER A 101 -7.01 5.78 9.58
C SER A 101 -6.30 6.45 10.77
N CYS A 102 -6.76 7.64 11.18
CA CYS A 102 -6.23 8.33 12.36
C CYS A 102 -6.50 7.53 13.64
N LEU A 103 -7.70 7.01 13.83
CA LEU A 103 -8.07 6.22 15.01
C LEU A 103 -7.24 4.92 15.09
N ILE A 104 -7.08 4.22 13.98
CA ILE A 104 -6.23 3.02 13.89
C ILE A 104 -4.78 3.37 14.26
N SER A 105 -4.24 4.47 13.72
CA SER A 105 -2.88 4.91 14.01
C SER A 105 -2.69 5.28 15.48
N LEU A 106 -3.64 6.00 16.08
CA LEU A 106 -3.62 6.33 17.52
C LEU A 106 -3.70 5.08 18.39
N GLY A 107 -4.55 4.11 18.02
CA GLY A 107 -4.62 2.81 18.67
C GLY A 107 -3.30 2.07 18.64
N THR A 108 -2.68 1.99 17.47
CA THR A 108 -1.37 1.33 17.29
C THR A 108 -0.28 2.03 18.11
N MET A 109 -0.24 3.36 18.12
CA MET A 109 0.71 4.14 18.95
C MET A 109 0.51 3.89 20.43
N SER A 110 -0.74 3.78 20.89
CA SER A 110 -1.06 3.50 22.30
C SER A 110 -0.59 2.11 22.72
N VAL A 111 -0.82 1.09 21.87
CA VAL A 111 -0.32 -0.27 22.09
C VAL A 111 1.20 -0.28 22.11
N GLN A 112 1.85 0.40 21.16
CA GLN A 112 3.30 0.47 21.08
C GLN A 112 3.92 1.14 22.32
N ARG A 113 3.27 2.18 22.85
CA ARG A 113 3.66 2.83 24.11
C ARG A 113 3.61 1.87 25.30
N LEU A 114 2.53 1.10 25.39
CA LEU A 114 2.36 0.09 26.44
C LEU A 114 3.43 -1.01 26.31
N VAL A 115 3.68 -1.52 25.11
CA VAL A 115 4.70 -2.55 24.88
C VAL A 115 6.10 -2.04 25.25
N ASN A 116 6.42 -0.77 24.95
CA ASN A 116 7.69 -0.15 25.33
C ASN A 116 7.93 -0.15 26.85
N SER A 117 6.86 -0.07 27.65
CA SER A 117 6.99 -0.11 29.12
C SER A 117 7.42 -1.47 29.68
N PHE A 118 7.29 -2.55 28.91
CA PHE A 118 7.71 -3.90 29.31
C PHE A 118 9.19 -4.22 28.98
N GLY A 119 9.92 -3.27 28.43
CA GLY A 119 11.35 -3.38 28.16
C GLY A 119 11.70 -3.85 26.72
N ALA A 120 13.01 -3.80 26.44
CA ALA A 120 13.54 -4.00 25.08
C ALA A 120 13.26 -5.37 24.48
N MET A 121 13.29 -6.42 25.28
CA MET A 121 13.05 -7.79 24.81
C MET A 121 11.62 -7.99 24.32
N THR A 122 10.64 -7.47 25.07
CA THR A 122 9.22 -7.51 24.71
C THR A 122 8.96 -6.67 23.46
N MET A 123 9.60 -5.51 23.36
CA MET A 123 9.49 -4.62 22.19
C MET A 123 10.03 -5.29 20.92
N ALA A 124 11.14 -5.99 21.02
CA ALA A 124 11.72 -6.73 19.91
C ALA A 124 10.78 -7.85 19.41
N GLY A 125 10.24 -8.65 20.33
CA GLY A 125 9.25 -9.69 20.00
C GLY A 125 7.98 -9.11 19.36
N TYR A 126 7.46 -8.01 19.90
CA TYR A 126 6.31 -7.31 19.34
C TYR A 126 6.59 -6.79 17.91
N THR A 127 7.75 -6.18 17.69
CA THR A 127 8.12 -5.65 16.35
C THR A 127 8.22 -6.77 15.34
N ALA A 128 8.75 -7.93 15.73
CA ALA A 128 8.82 -9.12 14.91
C ALA A 128 7.41 -9.64 14.53
N ALA A 129 6.53 -9.73 15.52
CA ALA A 129 5.14 -10.16 15.32
C ALA A 129 4.40 -9.21 14.36
N VAL A 130 4.53 -7.88 14.54
CA VAL A 130 3.93 -6.87 13.66
C VAL A 130 4.45 -6.98 12.22
N LYS A 131 5.72 -7.31 12.00
CA LYS A 131 6.24 -7.54 10.65
C LYS A 131 5.61 -8.76 9.97
N ILE A 132 5.46 -9.86 10.70
CA ILE A 132 4.79 -11.07 10.19
C ILE A 132 3.33 -10.76 9.87
N ASP A 133 2.64 -10.07 10.78
CA ASP A 133 1.25 -9.65 10.60
C ASP A 133 1.07 -8.75 9.37
N SER A 134 1.97 -7.80 9.16
CA SER A 134 1.97 -6.93 7.97
C SER A 134 2.06 -7.71 6.66
N ILE A 135 2.87 -8.76 6.61
CA ILE A 135 2.99 -9.63 5.43
C ILE A 135 1.69 -10.42 5.22
N ALA A 136 1.07 -10.89 6.32
CA ALA A 136 -0.19 -11.63 6.27
C ALA A 136 -1.37 -10.75 5.82
N ILE A 137 -1.42 -9.49 6.25
CA ILE A 137 -2.50 -8.55 5.94
C ILE A 137 -2.39 -7.98 4.52
N ALA A 138 -1.18 -7.82 3.97
CA ALA A 138 -0.96 -7.17 2.68
C ALA A 138 -1.79 -7.74 1.50
N PRO A 139 -1.92 -9.06 1.30
CA PRO A 139 -2.78 -9.63 0.27
C PRO A 139 -4.26 -9.31 0.49
N ILE A 140 -4.72 -9.33 1.75
CA ILE A 140 -6.12 -9.05 2.12
C ILE A 140 -6.49 -7.62 1.76
N VAL A 141 -5.66 -6.65 2.13
CA VAL A 141 -5.84 -5.22 1.79
C VAL A 141 -5.80 -5.01 0.28
N SER A 142 -4.91 -5.72 -0.43
CA SER A 142 -4.79 -5.62 -1.89
C SER A 142 -6.05 -6.12 -2.60
N VAL A 143 -6.60 -7.25 -2.17
CA VAL A 143 -7.84 -7.82 -2.72
C VAL A 143 -9.04 -6.92 -2.37
N GLY A 144 -9.11 -6.38 -1.16
CA GLY A 144 -10.13 -5.40 -0.75
C GLY A 144 -10.12 -4.14 -1.62
N SER A 145 -8.92 -3.61 -1.91
CA SER A 145 -8.76 -2.47 -2.81
C SER A 145 -9.21 -2.79 -4.24
N ALA A 146 -8.88 -3.99 -4.74
CA ALA A 146 -9.33 -4.44 -6.07
C ALA A 146 -10.86 -4.58 -6.13
N LEU A 147 -11.49 -5.14 -5.09
CA LEU A 147 -12.94 -5.25 -5.01
C LEU A 147 -13.61 -3.87 -4.97
N SER A 148 -13.02 -2.90 -4.28
CA SER A 148 -13.53 -1.53 -4.24
C SER A 148 -13.56 -0.89 -5.62
N VAL A 149 -12.47 -1.01 -6.40
CA VAL A 149 -12.40 -0.50 -7.78
C VAL A 149 -13.42 -1.24 -8.69
N PHE A 150 -13.46 -2.58 -8.60
CA PHE A 150 -14.41 -3.40 -9.35
C PHE A 150 -15.86 -3.02 -9.04
N SER A 151 -16.20 -2.84 -7.78
CA SER A 151 -17.54 -2.43 -7.35
C SER A 151 -17.89 -1.03 -7.87
N GLY A 152 -16.97 -0.06 -7.76
CA GLY A 152 -17.18 1.29 -8.28
C GLY A 152 -17.47 1.32 -9.78
N GLN A 153 -16.73 0.56 -10.58
CA GLN A 153 -16.94 0.45 -12.02
C GLN A 153 -18.30 -0.19 -12.37
N ASN A 154 -18.68 -1.26 -11.66
CA ASN A 154 -19.96 -1.95 -11.92
C ASN A 154 -21.17 -1.17 -11.41
N ILE A 155 -21.03 -0.37 -10.33
CA ILE A 155 -22.06 0.58 -9.90
C ILE A 155 -22.27 1.63 -11.00
N GLY A 156 -21.20 2.19 -11.54
CA GLY A 156 -21.27 3.16 -12.63
C GLY A 156 -21.91 2.59 -13.91
N ALA A 157 -21.74 1.29 -14.15
CA ALA A 157 -22.37 0.56 -15.26
C ALA A 157 -23.78 0.00 -14.94
N ASN A 158 -24.33 0.27 -13.74
CA ASN A 158 -25.61 -0.23 -13.25
C ASN A 158 -25.73 -1.78 -13.26
N GLN A 159 -24.61 -2.49 -13.02
CA GLN A 159 -24.53 -3.96 -13.05
C GLN A 159 -24.43 -4.58 -11.64
N MET A 160 -25.50 -4.46 -10.85
CA MET A 160 -25.54 -4.91 -9.45
C MET A 160 -25.33 -6.42 -9.27
N ASP A 161 -25.79 -7.24 -10.22
CA ASP A 161 -25.61 -8.71 -10.12
C ASP A 161 -24.15 -9.13 -10.28
N ARG A 162 -23.36 -8.38 -11.06
CA ARG A 162 -21.91 -8.60 -11.17
C ARG A 162 -21.21 -8.29 -9.86
N ILE A 163 -21.64 -7.25 -9.16
CA ILE A 163 -21.07 -6.88 -7.86
C ILE A 163 -21.29 -8.00 -6.85
N LYS A 164 -22.52 -8.52 -6.77
CA LYS A 164 -22.83 -9.64 -5.86
C LYS A 164 -21.95 -10.86 -6.14
N LYS A 165 -21.87 -11.29 -7.41
CA LYS A 165 -21.01 -12.41 -7.81
C LYS A 165 -19.54 -12.15 -7.50
N GLY A 166 -19.03 -10.97 -7.83
CA GLY A 166 -17.65 -10.57 -7.54
C GLY A 166 -17.35 -10.56 -6.04
N MET A 167 -18.29 -10.11 -5.21
CA MET A 167 -18.14 -10.11 -3.76
C MET A 167 -18.04 -11.53 -3.20
N TYR A 168 -18.90 -12.47 -3.63
CA TYR A 168 -18.83 -13.87 -3.20
C TYR A 168 -17.52 -14.54 -3.65
N GLN A 169 -17.11 -14.33 -4.90
CA GLN A 169 -15.84 -14.87 -5.41
C GLN A 169 -14.64 -14.31 -4.66
N THR A 170 -14.65 -13.01 -4.38
CA THR A 170 -13.59 -12.35 -3.60
C THR A 170 -13.53 -12.87 -2.19
N LEU A 171 -14.69 -13.06 -1.52
CA LEU A 171 -14.76 -13.61 -0.17
C LEU A 171 -14.21 -15.04 -0.12
N ALA A 172 -14.61 -15.90 -1.06
CA ALA A 172 -14.08 -17.25 -1.16
C ALA A 172 -12.56 -17.28 -1.40
N SER A 173 -12.07 -16.41 -2.27
CA SER A 173 -10.62 -16.26 -2.53
C SER A 173 -9.87 -15.79 -1.30
N LEU A 174 -10.42 -14.82 -0.56
CA LEU A 174 -9.83 -14.32 0.69
C LEU A 174 -9.74 -15.41 1.75
N ILE A 175 -10.81 -16.20 1.93
CA ILE A 175 -10.80 -17.34 2.86
C ILE A 175 -9.68 -18.32 2.49
N GLY A 176 -9.54 -18.66 1.20
CA GLY A 176 -8.47 -19.52 0.71
C GLY A 176 -7.07 -18.94 1.00
N ILE A 177 -6.87 -17.67 0.72
CA ILE A 177 -5.61 -16.97 1.01
C ILE A 177 -5.31 -16.98 2.50
N CYS A 178 -6.29 -16.68 3.36
CA CYS A 178 -6.12 -16.70 4.81
C CYS A 178 -5.73 -18.08 5.33
N ILE A 179 -6.35 -19.14 4.82
CA ILE A 179 -6.00 -20.53 5.20
C ILE A 179 -4.56 -20.86 4.81
N VAL A 180 -4.14 -20.51 3.60
CA VAL A 180 -2.77 -20.75 3.12
C VAL A 180 -1.75 -19.98 3.97
N ILE A 181 -2.02 -18.71 4.26
CA ILE A 181 -1.15 -17.87 5.10
C ILE A 181 -1.08 -18.43 6.52
N ALA A 182 -2.23 -18.79 7.13
CA ALA A 182 -2.27 -19.35 8.47
C ALA A 182 -1.51 -20.69 8.55
N ALA A 183 -1.70 -21.57 7.57
CA ALA A 183 -0.96 -22.83 7.48
C ALA A 183 0.55 -22.55 7.32
N GLY A 184 0.93 -21.60 6.47
CA GLY A 184 2.33 -21.20 6.31
C GLY A 184 2.95 -20.69 7.62
N ILE A 185 2.27 -19.81 8.35
CA ILE A 185 2.76 -19.29 9.64
C ILE A 185 2.91 -20.42 10.66
N VAL A 186 1.95 -21.33 10.75
CA VAL A 186 2.01 -22.46 11.70
C VAL A 186 3.13 -23.44 11.35
N LEU A 187 3.29 -23.79 10.08
CA LEU A 187 4.31 -24.73 9.62
C LEU A 187 5.73 -24.15 9.77
N PHE A 188 5.91 -22.88 9.46
CA PHE A 188 7.22 -22.21 9.46
C PHE A 188 7.47 -21.37 10.72
N ARG A 189 6.64 -21.51 11.76
CA ARG A 189 6.72 -20.68 12.98
C ARG A 189 8.14 -20.63 13.60
N ASN A 190 8.83 -21.76 13.70
CA ASN A 190 10.14 -21.83 14.32
C ASN A 190 11.21 -21.14 13.46
N GLN A 191 11.11 -21.22 12.15
CA GLN A 191 12.01 -20.56 11.20
C GLN A 191 11.76 -19.06 11.16
N LEU A 192 10.50 -18.63 11.17
CA LEU A 192 10.10 -17.21 11.21
C LEU A 192 10.55 -16.54 12.52
N LEU A 193 10.40 -17.23 13.65
CA LEU A 193 10.87 -16.73 14.94
C LEU A 193 12.40 -16.74 15.01
N GLY A 194 13.07 -17.75 14.46
CA GLY A 194 14.54 -17.82 14.38
C GLY A 194 15.13 -16.66 13.58
N LEU A 195 14.60 -16.37 12.41
CA LEU A 195 15.01 -15.22 11.59
C LEU A 195 14.79 -13.87 12.31
N SER A 196 13.74 -13.77 13.10
CA SER A 196 13.43 -12.56 13.87
C SER A 196 14.34 -12.42 15.10
N LEU A 197 14.73 -13.52 15.74
CA LEU A 197 15.58 -13.51 16.92
C LEU A 197 17.07 -13.37 16.59
N ILE A 198 17.53 -13.79 15.41
CA ILE A 198 18.93 -13.64 14.97
C ILE A 198 19.31 -12.14 14.92
N HIS A 199 18.41 -11.26 14.55
CA HIS A 199 18.67 -9.80 14.58
C HIS A 199 18.62 -9.18 15.99
N ILE A 200 18.08 -9.89 16.97
CA ILE A 200 18.00 -9.42 18.37
C ILE A 200 19.19 -9.88 19.20
N SER A 201 19.80 -11.00 18.81
CA SER A 201 20.90 -11.63 19.56
C SER A 201 22.29 -11.19 19.15
N GLU A 202 22.46 -10.16 18.30
CA GLU A 202 23.76 -9.50 18.18
C GLU A 202 23.93 -8.57 19.38
N PRO A 203 24.63 -9.03 20.46
CA PRO A 203 25.05 -8.10 21.48
C PRO A 203 26.03 -7.14 20.81
N THR A 204 25.76 -5.86 20.88
CA THR A 204 26.79 -4.83 20.68
C THR A 204 28.00 -5.27 21.53
N ARG A 205 28.98 -5.89 20.90
CA ARG A 205 30.28 -6.06 21.50
C ARG A 205 30.88 -4.68 21.71
N PRO A 206 31.41 -4.41 22.89
CA PRO A 206 32.06 -3.14 23.21
C PRO A 206 33.25 -2.89 22.32
#